data_680cba1b33e0d5364fadfa8a3b70a2d4
#
_entry.id   680cba1b33e0d5364fadfa8a3b70a2d4
#
_cell.length_a   1.000
_cell.length_b   1.000
_cell.length_c   1.000
_cell.angle_alpha   90.00
_cell.angle_beta   90.00
_cell.angle_gamma   90.00
#
_symmetry.space_group_name_H-M   'P 1'
#
loop_
_entity.id
_entity.type
_entity.pdbx_description
1 polymer ?
#
loop_
_entity_poly.entity_id
_entity_poly.type
_entity_poly.pdbx_seq_one_letter_code
_entity_poly.pdbx_strand_id
1 'polypeptide(L)'
;ENNEKNIEDEVDLKFKIKKLYQKMKEVLKFREKTILELRFGLDGNKPKTQNEIAKSMGISRSYVSRIETKAIEKLAKEIKE
;
A
#
# COMPACT_ATOMS: atom_id res chain seq x y z
N GLU A 1 20.68 15.94 12.95
CA GLU A 1 20.49 15.58 12.67
C GLU A 1 20.31 14.63 11.95
N ASN A 2 20.03 14.48 11.56
CA ASN A 2 19.85 13.54 10.99
C ASN A 2 19.71 13.43 9.68
N ASN A 3 20.17 14.23 9.13
CA ASN A 3 20.23 14.18 7.85
C ASN A 3 20.96 13.12 7.38
N GLU A 4 21.62 12.56 8.16
CA GLU A 4 22.40 11.57 7.71
C GLU A 4 21.75 10.33 7.67
N LYS A 5 20.61 10.21 7.79
CA LYS A 5 20.00 9.15 7.54
C LYS A 5 20.27 8.85 6.30
N ASN A 6 20.97 8.26 5.93
CA ASN A 6 21.64 8.40 4.90
C ASN A 6 21.11 7.68 3.75
N ILE A 7 21.85 7.72 2.72
CA ILE A 7 21.53 7.10 1.48
C ILE A 7 21.28 5.64 1.66
N GLU A 8 21.99 5.02 2.57
CA GLU A 8 21.79 3.62 2.81
C GLU A 8 20.40 3.31 3.32
N ASP A 9 19.88 4.16 4.19
CA ASP A 9 18.55 3.94 4.72
C ASP A 9 17.51 4.11 3.63
N GLU A 10 17.73 5.05 2.72
CA GLU A 10 16.79 5.24 1.64
C GLU A 10 16.77 4.05 0.69
N VAL A 11 17.94 3.52 0.39
CA VAL A 11 18.03 2.39 -0.51
C VAL A 11 17.36 1.18 0.13
N ASP A 12 17.58 0.97 1.42
CA ASP A 12 16.98 -0.15 2.12
C ASP A 12 15.45 -0.01 2.12
N LEU A 13 14.96 1.19 2.33
CA LEU A 13 13.52 1.39 2.35
C LEU A 13 12.92 1.13 0.98
N LYS A 14 13.56 1.58 -0.09
CA LYS A 14 13.06 1.34 -1.42
C LYS A 14 13.02 -0.14 -1.73
N PHE A 15 14.03 -0.87 -1.28
CA PHE A 15 14.09 -2.30 -1.51
C PHE A 15 12.93 -2.99 -0.79
N LYS A 16 12.65 -2.57 0.43
CA LYS A 16 11.58 -3.16 1.21
C LYS A 16 10.22 -2.87 0.58
N ILE A 17 10.05 -1.65 0.06
CA ILE A 17 8.79 -1.30 -0.59
C ILE A 17 8.60 -2.14 -1.85
N LYS A 18 9.68 -2.36 -2.60
CA LYS A 18 9.58 -3.15 -3.79
C LYS A 18 9.19 -4.59 -3.47
N LYS A 19 9.77 -5.15 -2.42
CA LYS A 19 9.43 -6.51 -2.01
C LYS A 19 7.98 -6.57 -1.55
N LEU A 20 7.54 -5.57 -0.82
CA LEU A 20 6.16 -5.51 -0.35
C LEU A 20 5.22 -5.47 -1.55
N TYR A 21 5.54 -4.67 -2.54
CA TYR A 21 4.68 -4.53 -3.70
C TYR A 21 4.58 -5.86 -4.45
N GLN A 22 5.69 -6.58 -4.55
CA GLN A 22 5.65 -7.88 -5.19
C GLN A 22 4.79 -8.86 -4.39
N LYS A 23 4.88 -8.81 -3.06
CA LYS A 23 4.07 -9.69 -2.23
C LYS A 23 2.59 -9.35 -2.39
N MET A 24 2.27 -8.08 -2.59
CA MET A 24 0.90 -7.69 -2.81
C MET A 24 0.32 -8.38 -4.04
N LYS A 25 1.12 -8.50 -5.09
CA LYS A 25 0.64 -9.13 -6.31
C LYS A 25 0.37 -10.61 -6.09
N GLU A 26 1.07 -11.22 -5.15
CA GLU A 26 0.91 -12.64 -4.90
C GLU A 26 -0.28 -12.97 -4.01
N VAL A 27 -0.52 -12.16 -2.99
CA VAL A 27 -1.52 -12.53 -2.00
C VAL A 27 -2.80 -11.73 -2.00
N LEU A 28 -2.84 -10.62 -2.68
CA LEU A 28 -4.03 -9.77 -2.65
C LEU A 28 -4.89 -9.95 -3.89
N LYS A 29 -6.20 -9.82 -3.72
CA LYS A 29 -7.10 -9.82 -4.84
C LYS A 29 -6.94 -8.48 -5.56
N PHE A 30 -7.37 -8.43 -6.79
CA PHE A 30 -7.18 -7.23 -7.60
C PHE A 30 -7.71 -5.98 -6.93
N ARG A 31 -8.91 -6.03 -6.37
CA ARG A 31 -9.48 -4.85 -5.75
C ARG A 31 -8.69 -4.42 -4.51
N GLU A 32 -8.23 -5.39 -3.73
CA GLU A 32 -7.43 -5.08 -2.55
C GLU A 32 -6.11 -4.42 -2.96
N LYS A 33 -5.48 -4.96 -3.97
CA LYS A 33 -4.22 -4.42 -4.44
C LYS A 33 -4.41 -3.02 -5.00
N THR A 34 -5.44 -2.83 -5.80
CA THR A 34 -5.70 -1.55 -6.41
C THR A 34 -5.93 -0.46 -5.35
N ILE A 35 -6.69 -0.79 -4.33
CA ILE A 35 -6.96 0.19 -3.29
C ILE A 35 -5.69 0.56 -2.54
N LEU A 36 -4.83 -0.40 -2.24
CA LEU A 36 -3.59 -0.07 -1.57
C LEU A 36 -2.66 0.73 -2.47
N GLU A 37 -2.63 0.42 -3.76
CA GLU A 37 -1.80 1.19 -4.69
C GLU A 37 -2.23 2.64 -4.72
N LEU A 38 -3.53 2.88 -4.77
CA LEU A 38 -4.04 4.24 -4.82
C LEU A 38 -3.86 4.96 -3.49
N ARG A 39 -4.10 4.23 -2.41
CA ARG A 39 -4.04 4.83 -1.09
C ARG A 39 -2.62 5.29 -0.74
N PHE A 40 -1.63 4.50 -1.09
CA PHE A 40 -0.26 4.80 -0.72
C PHE A 40 0.63 5.23 -1.88
N GLY A 41 0.06 5.36 -3.05
CA GLY A 41 0.83 5.83 -4.19
C GLY A 41 1.90 4.86 -4.64
N LEU A 42 1.65 3.57 -4.52
CA LEU A 42 2.68 2.57 -4.80
C LEU A 42 2.99 2.40 -6.27
N ASP A 43 2.10 2.86 -7.15
CA ASP A 43 2.32 2.72 -8.58
C ASP A 43 2.88 3.99 -9.18
N GLY A 44 3.43 4.87 -8.37
CA GLY A 44 4.02 6.08 -8.88
C GLY A 44 3.08 7.28 -8.88
N ASN A 45 1.83 7.09 -8.50
CA ASN A 45 0.90 8.19 -8.45
C ASN A 45 0.89 8.81 -7.06
N LYS A 46 0.24 9.94 -6.92
CA LYS A 46 0.13 10.55 -5.61
C LYS A 46 -0.84 9.76 -4.77
N PRO A 47 -0.58 9.63 -3.49
CA PRO A 47 -1.52 8.94 -2.59
C PRO A 47 -2.88 9.61 -2.61
N LYS A 48 -3.95 8.82 -2.52
CA LYS A 48 -5.29 9.34 -2.52
C LYS A 48 -5.97 9.03 -1.20
N THR A 49 -6.95 9.84 -0.86
CA THR A 49 -7.72 9.61 0.36
C THR A 49 -8.73 8.50 0.12
N GLN A 50 -9.25 7.95 1.20
CA GLN A 50 -10.29 6.93 1.07
C GLN A 50 -11.53 7.49 0.37
N ASN A 51 -11.86 8.77 0.61
CA ASN A 51 -12.99 9.37 -0.07
C ASN A 51 -12.75 9.47 -1.57
N GLU A 52 -11.56 9.85 -1.98
CA GLU A 52 -11.25 9.94 -3.39
C GLU A 52 -11.32 8.57 -4.06
N ILE A 53 -10.81 7.56 -3.38
CA ILE A 53 -10.85 6.21 -3.92
C ILE A 53 -12.29 5.72 -4.04
N ALA A 54 -13.09 5.96 -2.99
CA ALA A 54 -14.48 5.54 -3.01
C ALA A 54 -15.22 6.18 -4.16
N LYS A 55 -14.97 7.46 -4.38
CA LYS A 55 -15.64 8.14 -5.46
C LYS A 55 -15.23 7.58 -6.81
N SER A 56 -13.95 7.34 -7.02
CA SER A 56 -13.48 6.87 -8.31
C SER A 56 -13.92 5.44 -8.59
N MET A 57 -14.15 4.64 -7.55
CA MET A 57 -14.55 3.26 -7.75
C MET A 57 -16.04 3.03 -7.60
N GLY A 58 -16.80 4.06 -7.26
CA GLY A 58 -18.24 3.92 -7.12
C GLY A 58 -18.67 3.09 -5.92
N ILE A 59 -17.92 3.13 -4.83
CA ILE A 59 -18.26 2.40 -3.63
C ILE A 59 -18.19 3.34 -2.44
N SER A 60 -18.64 2.89 -1.29
CA SER A 60 -18.67 3.76 -0.12
C SER A 60 -17.29 3.86 0.50
N ARG A 61 -17.04 4.95 1.22
CA ARG A 61 -15.77 5.12 1.90
C ARG A 61 -15.58 4.04 2.97
N SER A 62 -16.64 3.66 3.66
CA SER A 62 -16.48 2.63 4.68
C SER A 62 -16.13 1.28 4.05
N TYR A 63 -16.59 1.03 2.84
CA TYR A 63 -16.23 -0.20 2.17
C TYR A 63 -14.75 -0.15 1.78
N VAL A 64 -14.27 1.00 1.29
CA VAL A 64 -12.85 1.17 1.01
C VAL A 64 -12.03 0.90 2.27
N SER A 65 -12.47 1.44 3.39
CA SER A 65 -11.76 1.27 4.65
C SER A 65 -11.69 -0.21 5.05
N ARG A 66 -12.78 -0.93 4.89
CA ARG A 66 -12.78 -2.35 5.22
C ARG A 66 -11.88 -3.16 4.30
N ILE A 67 -11.87 -2.84 3.02
CA ILE A 67 -11.00 -3.55 2.08
C ILE A 67 -9.55 -3.23 2.39
N GLU A 68 -9.26 -1.98 2.69
CA GLU A 68 -7.89 -1.59 3.03
C GLU A 68 -7.40 -2.34 4.26
N THR A 69 -8.22 -2.40 5.31
CA THR A 69 -7.85 -3.09 6.53
C THR A 69 -7.59 -4.57 6.25
N LYS A 70 -8.47 -5.20 5.49
CA LYS A 70 -8.30 -6.61 5.19
C LYS A 70 -7.04 -6.86 4.38
N ALA A 71 -6.76 -5.99 3.43
CA ALA A 71 -5.54 -6.14 2.62
C ALA A 71 -4.30 -6.02 3.48
N ILE A 72 -4.28 -5.05 4.38
CA ILE A 72 -3.14 -4.85 5.25
C ILE A 72 -2.96 -6.06 6.18
N GLU A 73 -4.06 -6.62 6.67
CA GLU A 73 -3.97 -7.80 7.52
C GLU A 73 -3.39 -8.99 6.76
N LYS A 74 -3.78 -9.16 5.51
CA LYS A 74 -3.25 -10.25 4.70
C LYS A 74 -1.74 -10.07 4.51
N LEU A 75 -1.32 -8.86 4.23
CA LEU A 75 0.10 -8.61 4.03
C LEU A 75 0.89 -8.80 5.32
N ALA A 76 0.32 -8.39 6.43
CA ALA A 76 1.01 -8.54 7.71
C ALA A 76 1.31 -10.00 8.00
N LYS A 77 0.40 -10.88 7.63
CA LYS A 77 0.64 -12.29 7.86
C LYS A 77 1.77 -12.81 6.99
N GLU A 78 1.88 -12.30 5.78
CA GLU A 78 2.88 -12.82 4.85
C GLU A 78 4.28 -12.33 5.13
N ILE A 79 4.42 -11.13 5.65
CA ILE A 79 5.75 -10.60 5.87
C ILE A 79 6.19 -10.72 7.31
N LYS A 80 5.42 -11.42 8.15
CA LYS A 80 5.82 -11.55 9.49
C LYS A 80 6.90 -12.58 9.57
N GLU A 81 7.92 -12.30 10.34
CA GLU A 81 9.02 -13.24 10.40
C GLU A 81 8.89 -14.15 11.50
#